data_b9a9cabec9440c06b930da818a9dd7c4
#
_entry.id   b9a9cabec9440c06b930da818a9dd7c4
#
_cell.length_a   1.000
_cell.length_b   1.000
_cell.length_c   1.000
_cell.angle_alpha   90.00
_cell.angle_beta   90.00
_cell.angle_gamma   90.00
#
_symmetry.space_group_name_H-M   'P 1'
#
loop_
_entity.id
_entity.type
_entity.pdbx_description
1 polymer ?
#
loop_
_entity_poly.entity_id
_entity_poly.type
_entity_poly.pdbx_seq_one_letter_code
_entity_poly.pdbx_strand_id
1 'polypeptide(L)'
;NLREAEQLLARAAEQGASVAVLPENFAVLATSQMIDRGRQEAGAEPVIRTFLAEQARKLGLWIVGGSMPVAKRPDGSDLEDRVRATCIVFDDQGEEVARYDKIHLFDAMVEDAHGQYRESDTFEPGEQIVTVDTPAGKLGLAICYDLRFPELFRLLREQDVDWICLPSAFTWQTGDAHWYPLIRA
;
A
#
# COMPACT_ATOMS: atom_id res chain seq x y z
N ASN A 1 15.94 -2.95 1.75
CA ASN A 1 14.75 -2.82 0.88
C ASN A 1 14.71 -1.48 0.13
N LEU A 2 14.92 -0.28 0.80
CA LEU A 2 14.83 1.03 0.12
C LEU A 2 15.86 1.17 -1.02
N ARG A 3 17.10 0.68 -0.82
CA ARG A 3 18.13 0.68 -1.88
C ARG A 3 17.72 -0.14 -3.11
N GLU A 4 17.09 -1.28 -2.89
CA GLU A 4 16.57 -2.12 -3.97
C GLU A 4 15.39 -1.45 -4.68
N ALA A 5 14.47 -0.86 -3.92
CA ALA A 5 13.38 -0.08 -4.47
C ALA A 5 13.90 1.09 -5.34
N GLU A 6 14.94 1.82 -4.89
CA GLU A 6 15.58 2.88 -5.68
C GLU A 6 16.07 2.39 -7.03
N GLN A 7 16.78 1.24 -7.05
CA GLN A 7 17.30 0.66 -8.30
C GLN A 7 16.17 0.24 -9.25
N LEU A 8 15.10 -0.36 -8.71
CA LEU A 8 13.97 -0.80 -9.52
C LEU A 8 13.16 0.37 -10.08
N LEU A 9 12.95 1.42 -9.28
CA LEU A 9 12.28 2.65 -9.72
C LEU A 9 13.08 3.37 -10.82
N ALA A 10 14.42 3.46 -10.67
CA ALA A 10 15.27 4.04 -11.70
C ALA A 10 15.17 3.26 -13.02
N ARG A 11 15.20 1.93 -12.96
CA ARG A 11 15.02 1.07 -14.15
C ARG A 11 13.64 1.22 -14.79
N ALA A 12 12.58 1.38 -13.98
CA ALA A 12 11.23 1.62 -14.50
C ALA A 12 11.18 2.96 -15.27
N ALA A 13 11.74 4.02 -14.70
CA ALA A 13 11.83 5.34 -15.35
C ALA A 13 12.65 5.28 -16.67
N GLU A 14 13.81 4.60 -16.68
CA GLU A 14 14.62 4.38 -17.88
C GLU A 14 13.87 3.63 -18.99
N GLN A 15 12.91 2.77 -18.62
CA GLN A 15 12.03 2.05 -19.56
C GLN A 15 10.80 2.84 -19.98
N GLY A 16 10.65 4.08 -19.54
CA GLY A 16 9.57 4.97 -19.93
C GLY A 16 8.28 4.81 -19.12
N ALA A 17 8.36 4.21 -17.94
CA ALA A 17 7.19 4.19 -17.05
C ALA A 17 6.79 5.60 -16.62
N SER A 18 5.50 5.91 -16.61
CA SER A 18 4.95 7.14 -16.04
C SER A 18 4.44 6.95 -14.61
N VAL A 19 4.07 5.70 -14.26
CA VAL A 19 3.62 5.31 -12.92
C VAL A 19 4.33 4.02 -12.51
N ALA A 20 4.82 3.96 -11.28
CA ALA A 20 5.36 2.74 -10.68
C ALA A 20 4.59 2.36 -9.41
N VAL A 21 4.43 1.06 -9.20
CA VAL A 21 3.74 0.50 -8.04
C VAL A 21 4.71 -0.36 -7.23
N LEU A 22 4.85 -0.07 -5.95
CA LEU A 22 5.65 -0.87 -5.02
C LEU A 22 4.77 -1.93 -4.32
N PRO A 23 5.36 -3.04 -3.82
CA PRO A 23 4.61 -4.09 -3.15
C PRO A 23 4.03 -3.67 -1.79
N GLU A 24 3.10 -4.48 -1.25
CA GLU A 24 2.69 -4.41 0.15
C GLU A 24 3.90 -4.60 1.07
N ASN A 25 4.02 -3.75 2.11
CA ASN A 25 5.08 -3.81 3.12
C ASN A 25 6.52 -3.79 2.54
N PHE A 26 6.72 -3.16 1.38
CA PHE A 26 7.99 -3.19 0.64
C PHE A 26 9.20 -2.76 1.47
N ALA A 27 9.03 -1.77 2.35
CA ALA A 27 10.12 -1.24 3.17
C ALA A 27 10.34 -2.06 4.45
N VAL A 28 9.26 -2.53 5.08
CA VAL A 28 9.27 -3.25 6.37
C VAL A 28 8.27 -4.40 6.31
N LEU A 29 8.75 -5.63 6.44
CA LEU A 29 7.90 -6.83 6.48
C LEU A 29 7.75 -7.41 7.89
N ALA A 30 8.71 -7.15 8.79
CA ALA A 30 8.71 -7.71 10.14
C ALA A 30 7.65 -7.02 11.03
N THR A 31 6.65 -7.78 11.45
CA THR A 31 5.53 -7.31 12.30
C THR A 31 6.02 -6.60 13.57
N SER A 32 7.09 -7.11 14.21
CA SER A 32 7.67 -6.52 15.40
C SER A 32 8.21 -5.08 15.24
N GLN A 33 8.42 -4.64 14.00
CA GLN A 33 8.93 -3.31 13.71
C GLN A 33 7.85 -2.33 13.25
N MET A 34 6.60 -2.79 13.01
CA MET A 34 5.55 -1.98 12.38
C MET A 34 5.18 -0.76 13.22
N ILE A 35 5.01 -0.92 14.53
CA ILE A 35 4.60 0.18 15.41
C ILE A 35 5.67 1.27 15.47
N ASP A 36 6.95 0.90 15.68
CA ASP A 36 8.04 1.86 15.76
C ASP A 36 8.26 2.59 14.43
N ARG A 37 8.17 1.86 13.31
CA ARG A 37 8.25 2.47 11.98
C ARG A 37 7.05 3.36 11.70
N GLY A 38 5.85 2.94 12.08
CA GLY A 38 4.65 3.75 11.93
C GLY A 38 4.71 5.06 12.72
N ARG A 39 5.28 5.05 13.93
CA ARG A 39 5.54 6.26 14.69
C ARG A 39 6.56 7.17 14.00
N GLN A 40 7.62 6.59 13.43
CA GLN A 40 8.61 7.34 12.65
C GLN A 40 7.96 7.99 11.42
N GLU A 41 7.13 7.25 10.67
CA GLU A 41 6.44 7.77 9.49
C GLU A 41 5.36 8.82 9.81
N ALA A 42 4.80 8.79 11.03
CA ALA A 42 3.88 9.81 11.52
C ALA A 42 4.57 11.06 12.07
N GLY A 43 5.89 10.98 12.35
CA GLY A 43 6.69 12.03 12.97
C GLY A 43 7.18 13.09 11.98
N ALA A 44 8.07 13.98 12.50
CA ALA A 44 8.65 15.08 11.73
C ALA A 44 9.70 14.64 10.69
N GLU A 45 10.30 13.47 10.87
CA GLU A 45 11.37 12.93 10.01
C GLU A 45 11.00 11.54 9.46
N PRO A 46 9.96 11.44 8.60
CA PRO A 46 9.55 10.16 8.00
C PRO A 46 10.62 9.70 7.01
N VAL A 47 11.00 8.42 7.08
CA VAL A 47 12.07 7.86 6.24
C VAL A 47 11.52 7.33 4.93
N ILE A 48 10.44 6.53 4.99
CA ILE A 48 9.86 5.88 3.81
C ILE A 48 9.16 6.92 2.93
N ARG A 49 8.37 7.80 3.54
CA ARG A 49 7.66 8.88 2.82
C ARG A 49 8.63 9.84 2.16
N THR A 50 9.68 10.28 2.88
CA THR A 50 10.73 11.13 2.32
C THR A 50 11.43 10.45 1.15
N PHE A 51 11.81 9.17 1.29
CA PHE A 51 12.40 8.40 0.22
C PHE A 51 11.50 8.37 -1.03
N LEU A 52 10.22 8.07 -0.88
CA LEU A 52 9.28 8.00 -2.01
C LEU A 52 9.12 9.35 -2.71
N ALA A 53 8.95 10.44 -1.94
CA ALA A 53 8.85 11.79 -2.47
C ALA A 53 10.11 12.21 -3.24
N GLU A 54 11.30 11.91 -2.71
CA GLU A 54 12.57 12.19 -3.38
C GLU A 54 12.75 11.38 -4.66
N GLN A 55 12.40 10.08 -4.66
CA GLN A 55 12.50 9.26 -5.86
C GLN A 55 11.50 9.70 -6.93
N ALA A 56 10.26 10.03 -6.55
CA ALA A 56 9.24 10.53 -7.47
C ALA A 56 9.74 11.80 -8.19
N ARG A 57 10.22 12.78 -7.42
CA ARG A 57 10.77 14.04 -7.96
C ARG A 57 12.04 13.82 -8.82
N LYS A 58 12.98 13.01 -8.32
CA LYS A 58 14.26 12.73 -9.00
C LYS A 58 14.06 12.06 -10.35
N LEU A 59 13.07 11.18 -10.45
CA LEU A 59 12.84 10.36 -11.65
C LEU A 59 11.72 10.91 -12.55
N GLY A 60 10.98 11.94 -12.12
CA GLY A 60 9.80 12.43 -12.83
C GLY A 60 8.72 11.34 -12.95
N LEU A 61 8.54 10.55 -11.90
CA LEU A 61 7.74 9.31 -11.89
C LEU A 61 6.66 9.39 -10.82
N TRP A 62 5.42 9.12 -11.18
CA TRP A 62 4.38 8.88 -10.19
C TRP A 62 4.64 7.56 -9.46
N ILE A 63 4.58 7.57 -8.13
CA ILE A 63 4.85 6.38 -7.32
C ILE A 63 3.66 6.05 -6.43
N VAL A 64 3.10 4.86 -6.63
CA VAL A 64 2.17 4.24 -5.68
C VAL A 64 3.01 3.47 -4.66
N GLY A 65 3.06 3.95 -3.43
CA GLY A 65 4.01 3.53 -2.39
C GLY A 65 3.74 2.16 -1.76
N GLY A 66 3.04 1.28 -2.46
CA GLY A 66 2.74 -0.06 -1.96
C GLY A 66 1.94 -0.02 -0.67
N SER A 67 2.50 -0.51 0.42
CA SER A 67 2.03 -0.16 1.75
C SER A 67 3.17 0.02 2.74
N MET A 68 2.92 0.87 3.75
CA MET A 68 3.82 1.14 4.87
C MET A 68 3.02 1.36 6.15
N PRO A 69 3.60 1.12 7.34
CA PRO A 69 2.93 1.46 8.59
C PRO A 69 2.94 2.98 8.84
N VAL A 70 1.81 3.54 9.30
CA VAL A 70 1.69 4.94 9.71
C VAL A 70 0.88 5.02 11.01
N ALA A 71 1.48 5.55 12.09
CA ALA A 71 0.84 5.69 13.40
C ALA A 71 0.00 6.98 13.52
N LYS A 72 -0.70 7.34 12.43
CA LYS A 72 -1.56 8.53 12.40
C LYS A 72 -2.75 8.28 11.48
N ARG A 73 -3.94 8.71 11.93
CA ARG A 73 -5.16 8.65 11.10
C ARG A 73 -5.19 9.82 10.10
N PRO A 74 -6.06 9.76 9.08
CA PRO A 74 -6.21 10.84 8.10
C PRO A 74 -6.61 12.20 8.69
N ASP A 75 -7.33 12.20 9.83
CA ASP A 75 -7.73 13.40 10.56
C ASP A 75 -6.60 14.04 11.37
N GLY A 76 -5.41 13.43 11.36
CA GLY A 76 -4.22 13.88 12.08
C GLY A 76 -4.10 13.36 13.51
N SER A 77 -5.07 12.59 14.01
CA SER A 77 -4.99 11.97 15.34
C SER A 77 -3.97 10.83 15.37
N ASP A 78 -3.24 10.72 16.48
CA ASP A 78 -2.20 9.70 16.66
C ASP A 78 -2.81 8.33 17.02
N LEU A 79 -2.10 7.27 16.65
CA LEU A 79 -2.35 5.90 17.06
C LEU A 79 -1.24 5.48 18.04
N GLU A 80 -1.63 5.07 19.27
CA GLU A 80 -0.67 4.74 20.32
C GLU A 80 -0.14 3.31 20.20
N ASP A 81 -1.05 2.32 20.07
CA ASP A 81 -0.74 0.89 20.16
C ASP A 81 -0.87 0.14 18.83
N ARG A 82 -1.35 0.81 17.79
CA ARG A 82 -1.52 0.27 16.44
C ARG A 82 -1.05 1.24 15.39
N VAL A 83 -1.02 0.78 14.14
CA VAL A 83 -0.71 1.59 12.97
C VAL A 83 -1.75 1.35 11.87
N ARG A 84 -1.76 2.18 10.84
CA ARG A 84 -2.48 1.93 9.58
C ARG A 84 -1.54 1.24 8.59
N ALA A 85 -2.04 0.28 7.83
CA ALA A 85 -1.37 -0.19 6.62
C ALA A 85 -1.73 0.79 5.50
N THR A 86 -0.83 1.72 5.22
CA THR A 86 -1.12 2.91 4.41
C THR A 86 -0.42 2.84 3.05
N CYS A 87 -1.19 3.03 1.97
CA CYS A 87 -0.67 3.32 0.64
C CYS A 87 -0.75 4.83 0.40
N ILE A 88 0.39 5.43 0.05
CA ILE A 88 0.45 6.85 -0.34
C ILE A 88 0.88 6.92 -1.80
N VAL A 89 0.22 7.80 -2.56
CA VAL A 89 0.58 8.11 -3.95
C VAL A 89 1.29 9.44 -4.00
N PHE A 90 2.45 9.44 -4.63
CA PHE A 90 3.26 10.62 -4.90
C PHE A 90 3.19 10.96 -6.38
N ASP A 91 3.03 12.23 -6.71
CA ASP A 91 3.15 12.71 -8.08
C ASP A 91 4.63 12.87 -8.51
N ASP A 92 4.88 13.28 -9.74
CA ASP A 92 6.22 13.48 -10.30
C ASP A 92 6.97 14.71 -9.71
N GLN A 93 6.28 15.52 -8.88
CA GLN A 93 6.89 16.59 -8.09
C GLN A 93 7.23 16.12 -6.67
N GLY A 94 6.86 14.88 -6.31
CA GLY A 94 7.05 14.28 -5.00
C GLY A 94 6.06 14.77 -3.96
N GLU A 95 4.89 15.28 -4.39
CA GLU A 95 3.81 15.66 -3.50
C GLU A 95 2.90 14.46 -3.21
N GLU A 96 2.44 14.33 -1.95
CA GLU A 96 1.46 13.32 -1.57
C GLU A 96 0.08 13.72 -2.08
N VAL A 97 -0.41 13.03 -3.12
CA VAL A 97 -1.68 13.36 -3.79
C VAL A 97 -2.85 12.46 -3.38
N ALA A 98 -2.57 11.29 -2.79
CA ALA A 98 -3.60 10.41 -2.25
C ALA A 98 -3.05 9.53 -1.13
N ARG A 99 -3.93 9.17 -0.18
CA ARG A 99 -3.65 8.24 0.91
C ARG A 99 -4.82 7.27 1.05
N TYR A 100 -4.52 5.98 1.03
CA TYR A 100 -5.45 4.90 1.31
C TYR A 100 -4.96 4.07 2.50
N ASP A 101 -5.80 3.91 3.50
CA ASP A 101 -5.56 3.00 4.62
C ASP A 101 -6.36 1.71 4.39
N LYS A 102 -5.69 0.56 4.43
CA LYS A 102 -6.26 -0.78 4.19
C LYS A 102 -7.52 -1.00 5.01
N ILE A 103 -8.62 -1.32 4.34
CA ILE A 103 -9.93 -1.51 4.98
C ILE A 103 -10.04 -2.90 5.58
N HIS A 104 -9.66 -3.95 4.83
CA HIS A 104 -9.85 -5.33 5.24
C HIS A 104 -8.54 -5.93 5.72
N LEU A 105 -8.47 -6.21 7.01
CA LEU A 105 -7.28 -6.77 7.67
C LEU A 105 -7.27 -8.30 7.58
N PHE A 106 -6.08 -8.88 7.43
CA PHE A 106 -5.88 -10.31 7.28
C PHE A 106 -5.88 -11.02 8.64
N ASP A 107 -7.08 -11.32 9.15
CA ASP A 107 -7.30 -12.16 10.32
C ASP A 107 -7.80 -13.52 9.84
N ALA A 108 -6.89 -14.51 9.75
CA ALA A 108 -7.19 -15.80 9.16
C ALA A 108 -6.39 -16.94 9.78
N MET A 109 -7.00 -18.14 9.75
CA MET A 109 -6.29 -19.40 9.97
C MET A 109 -5.79 -19.93 8.63
N VAL A 110 -4.51 -20.19 8.51
CA VAL A 110 -3.88 -20.70 7.28
C VAL A 110 -3.11 -21.98 7.62
N GLU A 111 -3.21 -22.99 6.76
CA GLU A 111 -2.46 -24.25 6.90
C GLU A 111 -1.01 -24.08 6.44
N ASP A 112 -0.24 -23.24 7.17
CA ASP A 112 1.18 -23.01 6.95
C ASP A 112 1.97 -23.02 8.28
N ALA A 113 3.25 -22.68 8.24
CA ALA A 113 4.12 -22.71 9.42
C ALA A 113 3.73 -21.70 10.52
N HIS A 114 2.96 -20.65 10.19
CA HIS A 114 2.47 -19.65 11.15
C HIS A 114 1.11 -20.03 11.75
N GLY A 115 0.27 -20.70 10.97
CA GLY A 115 -1.04 -21.19 11.38
C GLY A 115 -2.10 -20.12 11.57
N GLN A 116 -1.82 -19.07 12.31
CA GLN A 116 -2.77 -17.98 12.61
C GLN A 116 -2.18 -16.63 12.29
N TYR A 117 -2.93 -15.84 11.53
CA TYR A 117 -2.64 -14.45 11.22
C TYR A 117 -3.68 -13.55 11.88
N ARG A 118 -3.23 -12.50 12.56
CA ARG A 118 -4.06 -11.51 13.23
C ARG A 118 -3.49 -10.11 12.96
N GLU A 119 -3.73 -9.63 11.76
CA GLU A 119 -3.25 -8.31 11.34
C GLU A 119 -3.86 -7.20 12.22
N SER A 120 -5.11 -7.41 12.71
CA SER A 120 -5.81 -6.49 13.61
C SER A 120 -5.13 -6.28 14.97
N ASP A 121 -4.25 -7.16 15.40
CA ASP A 121 -3.48 -6.96 16.64
C ASP A 121 -2.47 -5.81 16.49
N THR A 122 -1.99 -5.54 15.25
CA THR A 122 -1.00 -4.51 14.95
C THR A 122 -1.59 -3.32 14.19
N PHE A 123 -2.58 -3.59 13.32
CA PHE A 123 -3.14 -2.57 12.45
C PHE A 123 -4.57 -2.19 12.84
N GLU A 124 -4.90 -0.92 12.63
CA GLU A 124 -6.26 -0.41 12.69
C GLU A 124 -6.81 -0.29 11.26
N PRO A 125 -8.05 -0.78 10.96
CA PRO A 125 -8.59 -0.75 9.61
C PRO A 125 -8.94 0.67 9.15
N GLY A 126 -8.77 0.95 7.85
CA GLY A 126 -9.31 2.12 7.18
C GLY A 126 -10.82 2.04 7.00
N GLU A 127 -11.41 3.15 6.49
CA GLU A 127 -12.87 3.26 6.33
C GLU A 127 -13.28 3.85 4.98
N GLN A 128 -12.33 4.40 4.21
CA GLN A 128 -12.63 5.17 3.00
C GLN A 128 -12.09 4.51 1.76
N ILE A 129 -12.89 4.48 0.71
CA ILE A 129 -12.40 4.20 -0.64
C ILE A 129 -11.67 5.42 -1.18
N VAL A 130 -10.60 5.20 -1.93
CA VAL A 130 -9.76 6.28 -2.47
C VAL A 130 -9.51 6.04 -3.94
N THR A 131 -9.70 7.09 -4.73
CA THR A 131 -9.30 7.15 -6.13
C THR A 131 -8.43 8.37 -6.37
N VAL A 132 -7.57 8.33 -7.39
CA VAL A 132 -6.68 9.43 -7.75
C VAL A 132 -6.46 9.47 -9.26
N ASP A 133 -6.49 10.67 -9.85
CA ASP A 133 -6.15 10.87 -11.26
C ASP A 133 -4.64 10.82 -11.43
N THR A 134 -4.17 9.98 -12.36
CA THR A 134 -2.76 9.80 -12.69
C THR A 134 -2.52 9.98 -14.19
N PRO A 135 -1.27 10.13 -14.66
CA PRO A 135 -0.98 10.15 -16.09
C PRO A 135 -1.42 8.91 -16.87
N ALA A 136 -1.65 7.79 -16.15
CA ALA A 136 -2.12 6.52 -16.74
C ALA A 136 -3.63 6.31 -16.62
N GLY A 137 -4.39 7.33 -16.20
CA GLY A 137 -5.83 7.27 -15.97
C GLY A 137 -6.19 7.29 -14.48
N LYS A 138 -7.48 7.19 -14.18
CA LYS A 138 -8.00 7.23 -12.82
C LYS A 138 -7.75 5.90 -12.11
N LEU A 139 -7.01 5.97 -11.03
CA LEU A 139 -6.56 4.82 -10.24
C LEU A 139 -7.42 4.64 -8.99
N GLY A 140 -7.91 3.41 -8.76
CA GLY A 140 -8.48 2.97 -7.49
C GLY A 140 -7.42 2.28 -6.62
N LEU A 141 -7.44 2.54 -5.31
CA LEU A 141 -6.49 1.97 -4.36
C LEU A 141 -7.11 0.85 -3.54
N ALA A 142 -6.41 -0.28 -3.44
CA ALA A 142 -6.71 -1.42 -2.60
C ALA A 142 -5.40 -2.08 -2.14
N ILE A 143 -5.41 -2.86 -1.06
CA ILE A 143 -4.23 -3.56 -0.54
C ILE A 143 -4.59 -5.02 -0.23
N CYS A 144 -3.95 -5.96 -0.90
CA CYS A 144 -3.85 -7.39 -0.57
C CYS A 144 -5.18 -8.06 -0.21
N TYR A 145 -5.50 -8.18 1.07
CA TYR A 145 -6.69 -8.87 1.56
C TYR A 145 -8.00 -8.23 1.11
N ASP A 146 -7.97 -6.95 0.74
CA ASP A 146 -9.11 -6.24 0.12
C ASP A 146 -9.64 -6.99 -1.11
N LEU A 147 -8.80 -7.76 -1.82
CA LEU A 147 -9.18 -8.56 -2.99
C LEU A 147 -10.34 -9.53 -2.72
N ARG A 148 -10.54 -9.92 -1.48
CA ARG A 148 -11.60 -10.86 -1.08
C ARG A 148 -12.97 -10.22 -0.87
N PHE A 149 -13.06 -8.90 -0.99
CA PHE A 149 -14.26 -8.11 -0.69
C PHE A 149 -14.75 -7.40 -1.96
N PRO A 150 -15.60 -8.06 -2.77
CA PRO A 150 -16.06 -7.52 -4.05
C PRO A 150 -16.83 -6.20 -3.91
N GLU A 151 -17.36 -5.89 -2.72
CA GLU A 151 -18.04 -4.64 -2.43
C GLU A 151 -17.12 -3.43 -2.63
N LEU A 152 -15.86 -3.51 -2.19
CA LEU A 152 -14.87 -2.45 -2.39
C LEU A 152 -14.66 -2.18 -3.89
N PHE A 153 -14.53 -3.23 -4.70
CA PHE A 153 -14.28 -3.11 -6.13
C PHE A 153 -15.50 -2.56 -6.88
N ARG A 154 -16.72 -2.89 -6.44
CA ARG A 154 -17.95 -2.29 -6.97
C ARG A 154 -18.01 -0.80 -6.68
N LEU A 155 -17.69 -0.39 -5.44
CA LEU A 155 -17.64 1.03 -5.06
C LEU A 155 -16.55 1.80 -5.83
N LEU A 156 -15.38 1.20 -6.05
CA LEU A 156 -14.34 1.79 -6.90
C LEU A 156 -14.82 1.96 -8.34
N ARG A 157 -15.53 0.96 -8.90
CA ARG A 157 -16.11 1.06 -10.23
C ARG A 157 -17.14 2.19 -10.35
N GLU A 158 -17.94 2.42 -9.31
CA GLU A 158 -18.90 3.55 -9.27
C GLU A 158 -18.21 4.92 -9.29
N GLN A 159 -16.90 4.95 -9.02
CA GLN A 159 -16.06 6.15 -9.15
C GLN A 159 -15.40 6.28 -10.54
N ASP A 160 -15.79 5.45 -11.52
CA ASP A 160 -15.26 5.45 -12.89
C ASP A 160 -13.73 5.31 -12.95
N VAL A 161 -13.16 4.37 -12.16
CA VAL A 161 -11.73 4.06 -12.24
C VAL A 161 -11.38 3.31 -13.54
N ASP A 162 -10.24 3.67 -14.13
CA ASP A 162 -9.70 3.00 -15.32
C ASP A 162 -8.93 1.72 -14.94
N TRP A 163 -8.29 1.74 -13.77
CA TRP A 163 -7.51 0.62 -13.25
C TRP A 163 -7.43 0.62 -11.72
N ILE A 164 -7.05 -0.51 -11.15
CA ILE A 164 -6.95 -0.69 -9.69
C ILE A 164 -5.55 -1.16 -9.34
N CYS A 165 -4.92 -0.50 -8.38
CA CYS A 165 -3.67 -0.93 -7.79
C CYS A 165 -3.94 -1.81 -6.57
N LEU A 166 -3.26 -2.97 -6.53
CA LEU A 166 -3.43 -3.96 -5.46
C LEU A 166 -2.08 -4.50 -4.99
N PRO A 167 -1.25 -3.70 -4.29
CA PRO A 167 -0.04 -4.19 -3.64
C PRO A 167 -0.36 -5.37 -2.73
N SER A 168 0.34 -6.48 -2.87
CA SER A 168 -0.01 -7.71 -2.18
C SER A 168 1.22 -8.52 -1.75
N ALA A 169 1.11 -9.17 -0.58
CA ALA A 169 2.08 -10.11 -0.05
C ALA A 169 1.35 -11.37 0.48
N PHE A 170 0.69 -12.09 -0.43
CA PHE A 170 -0.02 -13.34 -0.10
C PHE A 170 0.96 -14.40 0.40
N THR A 171 0.52 -15.25 1.35
CA THR A 171 1.25 -16.47 1.65
C THR A 171 1.25 -17.38 0.40
N TRP A 172 2.23 -18.27 0.28
CA TRP A 172 2.31 -19.20 -0.84
C TRP A 172 0.99 -19.97 -1.02
N GLN A 173 0.47 -20.54 0.07
CA GLN A 173 -0.75 -21.35 0.05
C GLN A 173 -1.98 -20.56 -0.40
N THR A 174 -2.18 -19.37 0.17
CA THR A 174 -3.33 -18.53 -0.19
C THR A 174 -3.17 -17.92 -1.58
N GLY A 175 -1.95 -17.62 -2.01
CA GLY A 175 -1.64 -17.12 -3.34
C GLY A 175 -1.91 -18.16 -4.43
N ASP A 176 -1.35 -19.36 -4.25
CA ASP A 176 -1.55 -20.45 -5.20
C ASP A 176 -3.02 -20.82 -5.37
N ALA A 177 -3.75 -20.96 -4.26
CA ALA A 177 -5.16 -21.35 -4.28
C ALA A 177 -6.12 -20.25 -4.78
N HIS A 178 -5.86 -18.98 -4.48
CA HIS A 178 -6.89 -17.93 -4.58
C HIS A 178 -6.55 -16.76 -5.49
N TRP A 179 -5.26 -16.45 -5.75
CA TRP A 179 -4.88 -15.24 -6.49
C TRP A 179 -5.56 -15.14 -7.86
N TYR A 180 -5.36 -16.15 -8.70
CA TYR A 180 -5.95 -16.13 -10.05
C TYR A 180 -7.48 -16.19 -10.07
N PRO A 181 -8.15 -17.02 -9.26
CA PRO A 181 -9.62 -17.00 -9.19
C PRO A 181 -10.17 -15.64 -8.78
N LEU A 182 -9.60 -15.00 -7.75
CA LEU A 182 -10.10 -13.73 -7.23
C LEU A 182 -9.87 -12.57 -8.21
N ILE A 183 -8.70 -12.50 -8.88
CA ILE A 183 -8.45 -11.45 -9.87
C ILE A 183 -9.38 -11.56 -11.10
N ARG A 184 -9.86 -12.78 -11.42
CA ARG A 184 -10.71 -13.00 -12.58
C ARG A 184 -12.21 -12.89 -12.30
N ALA A 185 -12.60 -12.90 -11.03
CA ALA A 185 -13.99 -12.80 -10.59
C ALA A 185 -14.49 -11.35 -10.60
#